data_45c0131a1d228090875d99aad73749a2
#
_entry.id   45c0131a1d228090875d99aad73749a2
#
_cell.length_a   1.000
_cell.length_b   1.000
_cell.length_c   1.000
_cell.angle_alpha   90.00
_cell.angle_beta   90.00
_cell.angle_gamma   90.00
#
_symmetry.space_group_name_H-M   'P 1'
#
loop_
_entity.id
_entity.type
_entity.pdbx_description
1 polymer ?
#
loop_
_entity_poly.entity_id
_entity_poly.type
_entity_poly.pdbx_seq_one_letter_code
_entity_poly.pdbx_strand_id
1 'polypeptide(L)'
;MNENLNLVEILKDCPKGTKLYSTIYGEVELNEININSSEPIYILVRHGEVSCEEVSLAKDGRLYCGCNGECTLFPSKDQRNWSKFKIKKPKFDPKTLRPFDKVLARNFDSENWKVQLFSYIIEDETHYPYFCINNSYMCCIPYNDDTKHLAGTKDKAPEFYRYWED
;
A
#
# COMPACT_ATOMS: atom_id res chain seq x y z
N MET A 1 -16.78 24.60 5.60
CA MET A 1 -15.49 24.42 4.85
C MET A 1 -14.47 23.91 5.86
N ASN A 2 -13.83 22.78 5.63
CA ASN A 2 -12.88 22.18 6.57
C ASN A 2 -11.59 23.01 6.57
N GLU A 3 -11.46 23.93 7.52
CA GLU A 3 -10.32 24.86 7.64
C GLU A 3 -8.98 24.19 7.99
N ASN A 4 -8.92 22.87 8.16
CA ASN A 4 -7.71 22.15 8.55
C ASN A 4 -7.46 20.85 7.75
N LEU A 5 -7.84 20.79 6.47
CA LEU A 5 -7.52 19.63 5.66
C LEU A 5 -6.02 19.61 5.35
N ASN A 6 -5.31 18.62 5.90
CA ASN A 6 -3.89 18.37 5.61
C ASN A 6 -3.75 17.05 4.85
N LEU A 7 -3.70 17.13 3.53
CA LEU A 7 -3.57 15.96 2.67
C LEU A 7 -2.20 15.30 2.77
N VAL A 8 -1.17 16.03 3.18
CA VAL A 8 0.15 15.45 3.41
C VAL A 8 0.08 14.36 4.47
N GLU A 9 -0.64 14.60 5.59
CA GLU A 9 -0.80 13.59 6.63
C GLU A 9 -1.62 12.37 6.16
N ILE A 10 -2.55 12.57 5.25
CA ILE A 10 -3.37 11.50 4.70
C ILE A 10 -2.59 10.68 3.66
N LEU A 11 -1.75 11.34 2.86
CA LEU A 11 -1.09 10.74 1.69
C LEU A 11 0.36 10.30 1.94
N LYS A 12 1.00 10.70 3.05
CA LYS A 12 2.42 10.40 3.32
C LYS A 12 2.77 8.91 3.31
N ASP A 13 1.81 8.06 3.71
CA ASP A 13 1.98 6.61 3.75
C ASP A 13 1.41 5.90 2.51
N CYS A 14 0.92 6.66 1.53
CA CYS A 14 0.40 6.11 0.29
C CYS A 14 1.54 5.69 -0.63
N PRO A 15 1.43 4.53 -1.29
CA PRO A 15 2.41 4.13 -2.29
C PRO A 15 2.37 5.07 -3.50
N LYS A 16 3.53 5.27 -4.13
CA LYS A 16 3.62 5.87 -5.45
C LYS A 16 2.70 5.13 -6.42
N GLY A 17 1.98 5.88 -7.27
CA GLY A 17 0.97 5.34 -8.19
C GLY A 17 -0.43 5.21 -7.57
N THR A 18 -0.63 5.64 -6.31
CA THR A 18 -1.98 5.73 -5.73
C THR A 18 -2.88 6.59 -6.62
N LYS A 19 -3.98 6.00 -7.10
CA LYS A 19 -4.94 6.69 -7.96
C LYS A 19 -5.75 7.70 -7.17
N LEU A 20 -5.82 8.90 -7.70
CA LEU A 20 -6.53 10.05 -7.14
C LEU A 20 -7.29 10.75 -8.29
N TYR A 21 -8.08 11.76 -7.96
CA TYR A 21 -8.81 12.54 -8.93
C TYR A 21 -8.58 14.04 -8.70
N SER A 22 -8.18 14.72 -9.74
CA SER A 22 -8.10 16.19 -9.78
C SER A 22 -9.28 16.76 -10.54
N THR A 23 -9.89 17.82 -10.02
CA THR A 23 -10.96 18.55 -10.74
C THR A 23 -10.46 19.25 -12.01
N ILE A 24 -9.14 19.44 -12.11
CA ILE A 24 -8.51 20.13 -13.26
C ILE A 24 -8.00 19.10 -14.28
N TYR A 25 -7.35 18.03 -13.80
CA TYR A 25 -6.64 17.09 -14.66
C TYR A 25 -7.34 15.74 -14.84
N GLY A 26 -8.46 15.50 -14.12
CA GLY A 26 -9.14 14.19 -14.13
C GLY A 26 -8.43 13.15 -13.25
N GLU A 27 -8.30 11.92 -13.74
CA GLU A 27 -7.58 10.86 -13.05
C GLU A 27 -6.08 11.15 -13.02
N VAL A 28 -5.49 11.08 -11.83
CA VAL A 28 -4.07 11.34 -11.59
C VAL A 28 -3.49 10.29 -10.66
N GLU A 29 -2.17 10.19 -10.62
CA GLU A 29 -1.47 9.26 -9.74
C GLU A 29 -0.56 10.03 -8.77
N LEU A 30 -0.55 9.63 -7.50
CA LEU A 30 0.40 10.17 -6.53
C LEU A 30 1.81 9.77 -6.95
N ASN A 31 2.72 10.74 -7.06
CA ASN A 31 4.13 10.48 -7.36
C ASN A 31 4.97 10.47 -6.08
N GLU A 32 4.87 11.53 -5.30
CA GLU A 32 5.70 11.73 -4.12
C GLU A 32 5.04 12.69 -3.13
N ILE A 33 5.38 12.55 -1.85
CA ILE A 33 5.12 13.54 -0.80
C ILE A 33 6.46 14.06 -0.29
N ASN A 34 6.76 15.34 -0.55
CA ASN A 34 7.96 16.00 -0.05
C ASN A 34 7.60 17.03 1.02
N ILE A 35 7.67 16.62 2.28
CA ILE A 35 7.27 17.45 3.43
C ILE A 35 8.10 18.75 3.59
N ASN A 36 9.24 18.85 2.94
CA ASN A 36 10.12 20.02 3.01
C ASN A 36 9.81 21.05 1.90
N SER A 37 8.88 20.74 0.99
CA SER A 37 8.47 21.64 -0.09
C SER A 37 7.32 22.55 0.37
N SER A 38 7.23 23.74 -0.19
CA SER A 38 6.05 24.62 -0.07
C SER A 38 4.82 24.02 -0.74
N GLU A 39 5.04 23.18 -1.77
CA GLU A 39 4.03 22.39 -2.48
C GLU A 39 4.39 20.91 -2.33
N PRO A 40 4.01 20.28 -1.21
CA PRO A 40 4.54 18.98 -0.81
C PRO A 40 3.94 17.79 -1.56
N ILE A 41 2.84 17.95 -2.28
CA ILE A 41 2.13 16.86 -2.95
C ILE A 41 2.46 16.89 -4.43
N TYR A 42 3.14 15.84 -4.93
CA TYR A 42 3.46 15.68 -6.35
C TYR A 42 2.57 14.62 -6.96
N ILE A 43 1.88 14.98 -8.04
CA ILE A 43 1.01 14.08 -8.82
C ILE A 43 1.50 13.96 -10.25
N LEU A 44 1.25 12.80 -10.87
CA LEU A 44 1.47 12.56 -12.29
C LEU A 44 0.16 12.69 -13.03
N VAL A 45 0.14 13.59 -14.01
CA VAL A 45 -0.93 13.78 -14.98
C VAL A 45 -0.55 13.06 -16.25
N ARG A 46 -1.39 12.13 -16.72
CA ARG A 46 -1.14 11.40 -17.97
C ARG A 46 -1.84 12.07 -19.14
N HIS A 47 -1.08 12.41 -20.16
CA HIS A 47 -1.57 12.94 -21.44
C HIS A 47 -1.47 11.85 -22.51
N GLY A 48 -2.46 10.92 -22.54
CA GLY A 48 -2.42 9.75 -23.42
C GLY A 48 -1.41 8.69 -22.97
N GLU A 49 -0.91 7.89 -23.92
CA GLU A 49 -0.02 6.74 -23.61
C GLU A 49 1.47 7.13 -23.52
N VAL A 50 1.86 8.32 -23.98
CA VAL A 50 3.28 8.64 -24.24
C VAL A 50 3.83 9.76 -23.36
N SER A 51 3.01 10.63 -22.78
CA SER A 51 3.51 11.74 -21.97
C SER A 51 2.85 11.81 -20.60
N CYS A 52 3.68 12.09 -19.60
CA CYS A 52 3.23 12.41 -18.25
C CYS A 52 3.86 13.73 -17.81
N GLU A 53 3.07 14.54 -17.12
CA GLU A 53 3.48 15.79 -16.50
C GLU A 53 3.43 15.62 -14.98
N GLU A 54 4.45 16.12 -14.30
CA GLU A 54 4.45 16.21 -12.84
C GLU A 54 3.91 17.58 -12.41
N VAL A 55 2.93 17.55 -11.52
CA VAL A 55 2.30 18.75 -10.97
C VAL A 55 2.42 18.74 -9.46
N SER A 56 2.87 19.85 -8.87
CA SER A 56 2.93 20.04 -7.42
C SER A 56 1.68 20.75 -6.90
N LEU A 57 1.26 20.37 -5.69
CA LEU A 57 0.10 20.91 -5.01
C LEU A 57 0.45 21.29 -3.56
N ALA A 58 -0.22 22.30 -3.05
CA ALA A 58 -0.15 22.70 -1.65
C ALA A 58 -0.66 21.57 -0.72
N LYS A 59 -0.33 21.66 0.58
CA LYS A 59 -0.70 20.65 1.61
C LYS A 59 -2.19 20.35 1.73
N ASP A 60 -3.04 21.25 1.30
CA ASP A 60 -4.51 21.12 1.28
C ASP A 60 -5.07 20.72 -0.09
N GLY A 61 -4.21 20.34 -1.05
CA GLY A 61 -4.58 19.90 -2.38
C GLY A 61 -4.96 21.03 -3.34
N ARG A 62 -4.57 22.26 -3.05
CA ARG A 62 -4.77 23.41 -3.94
C ARG A 62 -3.65 23.48 -4.96
N LEU A 63 -3.98 23.86 -6.17
CA LEU A 63 -2.99 24.27 -7.16
C LEU A 63 -2.59 25.72 -6.88
N TYR A 64 -1.30 25.99 -6.75
CA TYR A 64 -0.80 27.34 -6.37
C TYR A 64 -1.09 28.42 -7.42
N CYS A 65 -1.14 28.05 -8.67
CA CYS A 65 -1.38 28.98 -9.80
C CYS A 65 -2.86 28.99 -10.19
N GLY A 66 -3.64 29.95 -9.67
CA GLY A 66 -4.84 30.43 -10.38
C GLY A 66 -6.19 29.79 -10.04
N CYS A 67 -6.25 28.85 -9.13
CA CYS A 67 -7.54 28.37 -8.60
C CYS A 67 -7.86 29.14 -7.31
N ASN A 68 -9.00 29.81 -7.26
CA ASN A 68 -9.52 30.67 -6.17
C ASN A 68 -9.49 30.03 -4.76
N GLY A 69 -8.40 29.33 -4.42
CA GLY A 69 -8.16 28.75 -3.14
C GLY A 69 -8.97 27.49 -2.82
N GLU A 70 -9.54 26.80 -3.80
CA GLU A 70 -10.27 25.55 -3.58
C GLU A 70 -9.37 24.32 -3.73
N CYS A 71 -9.62 23.28 -2.89
CA CYS A 71 -8.98 21.98 -3.04
C CYS A 71 -9.37 21.36 -4.38
N THR A 72 -8.36 20.98 -5.17
CA THR A 72 -8.57 20.38 -6.49
C THR A 72 -8.32 18.89 -6.53
N LEU A 73 -7.79 18.31 -5.42
CA LEU A 73 -7.45 16.90 -5.32
C LEU A 73 -8.42 16.13 -4.41
N PHE A 74 -8.87 14.98 -4.88
CA PHE A 74 -9.86 14.13 -4.19
C PHE A 74 -9.50 12.65 -4.29
N PRO A 75 -10.03 11.79 -3.40
CA PRO A 75 -9.82 10.34 -3.44
C PRO A 75 -10.25 9.69 -4.76
N SER A 76 -11.36 10.10 -5.34
CA SER A 76 -11.84 9.66 -6.66
C SER A 76 -12.84 10.67 -7.23
N LYS A 77 -13.27 10.46 -8.47
CA LYS A 77 -14.29 11.27 -9.13
C LYS A 77 -15.59 11.36 -8.30
N ASP A 78 -16.00 10.26 -7.72
CA ASP A 78 -17.27 10.15 -6.97
C ASP A 78 -17.09 10.33 -5.47
N GLN A 79 -15.86 10.30 -4.95
CA GLN A 79 -15.53 10.43 -3.54
C GLN A 79 -14.79 11.74 -3.27
N ARG A 80 -15.50 12.70 -2.69
CA ARG A 80 -14.95 14.02 -2.33
C ARG A 80 -14.52 14.12 -0.86
N ASN A 81 -14.84 13.12 -0.05
CA ASN A 81 -14.59 13.14 1.38
C ASN A 81 -13.34 12.33 1.75
N TRP A 82 -12.29 13.02 2.14
CA TRP A 82 -11.02 12.44 2.56
C TRP A 82 -11.11 11.61 3.85
N SER A 83 -12.10 11.86 4.72
CA SER A 83 -12.26 11.08 5.95
C SER A 83 -12.60 9.61 5.69
N LYS A 84 -13.12 9.31 4.51
CA LYS A 84 -13.44 7.94 4.06
C LYS A 84 -12.35 7.32 3.18
N PHE A 85 -11.30 8.07 2.91
CA PHE A 85 -10.17 7.57 2.12
C PHE A 85 -9.40 6.54 2.94
N LYS A 86 -9.40 5.31 2.45
CA LYS A 86 -8.59 4.22 3.02
C LYS A 86 -7.46 3.94 2.04
N ILE A 87 -6.25 4.04 2.54
CA ILE A 87 -5.06 3.63 1.79
C ILE A 87 -5.17 2.12 1.58
N LYS A 88 -5.28 1.68 0.33
CA LYS A 88 -4.95 0.30 -0.01
C LYS A 88 -3.42 0.21 -0.03
N LYS A 89 -2.81 -0.04 1.12
CA LYS A 89 -1.39 -0.41 1.14
C LYS A 89 -1.24 -1.65 0.25
N PRO A 90 -0.25 -1.68 -0.66
CA PRO A 90 0.02 -2.91 -1.41
C PRO A 90 0.21 -4.03 -0.38
N LYS A 91 -0.43 -5.16 -0.60
CA LYS A 91 -0.26 -6.32 0.27
C LYS A 91 1.19 -6.78 0.22
N PHE A 92 1.62 -7.46 1.27
CA PHE A 92 2.95 -8.07 1.34
C PHE A 92 3.17 -8.97 0.11
N ASP A 93 4.30 -8.82 -0.55
CA ASP A 93 4.72 -9.70 -1.65
C ASP A 93 5.66 -10.78 -1.10
N PRO A 94 5.23 -12.07 -1.09
CA PRO A 94 6.08 -13.17 -0.62
C PRO A 94 7.38 -13.35 -1.41
N LYS A 95 7.47 -12.85 -2.64
CA LYS A 95 8.70 -12.89 -3.45
C LYS A 95 9.83 -12.05 -2.86
N THR A 96 9.52 -11.21 -1.89
CA THR A 96 10.54 -10.44 -1.14
C THR A 96 11.27 -11.26 -0.08
N LEU A 97 10.75 -12.44 0.28
CA LEU A 97 11.40 -13.35 1.21
C LEU A 97 12.71 -13.91 0.61
N ARG A 98 13.71 -14.03 1.46
CA ARG A 98 15.02 -14.58 1.09
C ARG A 98 15.26 -15.91 1.80
N PRO A 99 16.06 -16.81 1.22
CA PRO A 99 16.47 -18.04 1.90
C PRO A 99 17.02 -17.75 3.30
N PHE A 100 16.57 -18.55 4.28
CA PHE A 100 16.86 -18.45 5.71
C PHE A 100 16.18 -17.30 6.46
N ASP A 101 15.33 -16.51 5.82
CA ASP A 101 14.48 -15.59 6.56
C ASP A 101 13.61 -16.35 7.55
N LYS A 102 13.52 -15.81 8.77
CA LYS A 102 12.61 -16.34 9.79
C LYS A 102 11.18 -15.92 9.43
N VAL A 103 10.31 -16.90 9.35
CA VAL A 103 8.93 -16.71 8.90
C VAL A 103 7.92 -17.38 9.83
N LEU A 104 6.68 -17.01 9.70
CA LEU A 104 5.52 -17.72 10.22
C LEU A 104 4.81 -18.40 9.04
N ALA A 105 4.56 -19.70 9.18
CA ALA A 105 3.94 -20.49 8.14
C ALA A 105 2.80 -21.35 8.69
N ARG A 106 1.74 -21.54 7.90
CA ARG A 106 0.62 -22.45 8.16
C ARG A 106 -0.09 -22.81 6.86
N ASN A 107 -0.91 -23.86 6.88
CA ASN A 107 -1.69 -24.25 5.71
C ASN A 107 -3.14 -23.76 5.79
N PHE A 108 -3.76 -23.82 6.97
CA PHE A 108 -5.17 -23.48 7.16
C PHE A 108 -5.36 -22.52 8.34
N ASP A 109 -6.46 -21.79 8.32
CA ASP A 109 -6.83 -20.88 9.42
C ASP A 109 -7.07 -21.62 10.76
N SER A 110 -7.38 -22.91 10.70
CA SER A 110 -7.53 -23.76 11.87
C SER A 110 -6.20 -24.19 12.51
N GLU A 111 -5.08 -23.98 11.83
CA GLU A 111 -3.74 -24.32 12.32
C GLU A 111 -3.07 -23.15 13.03
N ASN A 112 -2.21 -23.49 13.99
CA ASN A 112 -1.35 -22.50 14.63
C ASN A 112 -0.23 -22.07 13.67
N TRP A 113 0.13 -20.79 13.73
CA TRP A 113 1.32 -20.30 13.07
C TRP A 113 2.58 -20.94 13.62
N LYS A 114 3.37 -21.53 12.74
CA LYS A 114 4.63 -22.21 13.06
C LYS A 114 5.79 -21.32 12.65
N VAL A 115 6.74 -21.15 13.55
CA VAL A 115 8.00 -20.47 13.23
C VAL A 115 8.85 -21.40 12.37
N GLN A 116 9.29 -20.91 11.21
CA GLN A 116 10.05 -21.66 10.22
C GLN A 116 11.21 -20.81 9.68
N LEU A 117 12.10 -21.45 8.93
CA LEU A 117 13.07 -20.75 8.08
C LEU A 117 12.68 -20.99 6.63
N PHE A 118 12.46 -19.89 5.91
CA PHE A 118 12.09 -19.91 4.51
C PHE A 118 13.26 -20.44 3.66
N SER A 119 12.95 -21.18 2.61
CA SER A 119 13.95 -21.69 1.67
C SER A 119 13.77 -21.12 0.27
N TYR A 120 12.64 -21.40 -0.37
CA TYR A 120 12.32 -20.90 -1.72
C TYR A 120 10.82 -21.00 -2.01
N ILE A 121 10.40 -20.40 -3.11
CA ILE A 121 9.05 -20.56 -3.67
C ILE A 121 9.11 -21.63 -4.74
N ILE A 122 8.18 -22.59 -4.69
CA ILE A 122 8.01 -23.62 -5.73
C ILE A 122 7.14 -23.01 -6.83
N GLU A 123 7.73 -22.71 -7.99
CA GLU A 123 7.09 -21.91 -9.05
C GLU A 123 5.83 -22.56 -9.64
N ASP A 124 5.82 -23.89 -9.77
CA ASP A 124 4.68 -24.63 -10.36
C ASP A 124 3.69 -25.18 -9.31
N GLU A 125 3.89 -24.87 -8.04
CA GLU A 125 3.02 -25.32 -6.94
C GLU A 125 2.00 -24.26 -6.56
N THR A 126 0.72 -24.56 -6.72
CA THR A 126 -0.37 -23.63 -6.48
C THR A 126 -0.96 -23.72 -5.07
N HIS A 127 -0.80 -24.88 -4.39
CA HIS A 127 -1.43 -25.11 -3.09
C HIS A 127 -0.48 -24.85 -1.91
N TYR A 128 0.78 -25.29 -2.03
CA TYR A 128 1.80 -25.18 -0.99
C TYR A 128 3.10 -24.58 -1.54
N PRO A 129 3.08 -23.37 -2.08
CA PRO A 129 4.20 -22.82 -2.83
C PRO A 129 5.41 -22.45 -1.98
N TYR A 130 5.24 -22.28 -0.66
CA TYR A 130 6.30 -21.77 0.21
C TYR A 130 7.05 -22.92 0.88
N PHE A 131 8.22 -23.28 0.35
CA PHE A 131 9.06 -24.30 0.96
C PHE A 131 9.91 -23.70 2.10
N CYS A 132 9.74 -24.26 3.29
CA CYS A 132 10.60 -24.03 4.43
C CYS A 132 11.47 -25.28 4.65
N ILE A 133 12.47 -25.20 5.53
CA ILE A 133 13.51 -26.26 5.65
C ILE A 133 12.95 -27.70 5.71
N ASN A 134 11.77 -27.92 6.29
CA ASN A 134 11.24 -29.27 6.49
C ASN A 134 9.89 -29.53 5.80
N ASN A 135 9.16 -28.50 5.37
CA ASN A 135 7.82 -28.66 4.81
C ASN A 135 7.44 -27.51 3.87
N SER A 136 6.42 -27.75 3.04
CA SER A 136 5.76 -26.73 2.23
C SER A 136 4.51 -26.20 2.91
N TYR A 137 4.20 -24.92 2.68
CA TYR A 137 3.08 -24.21 3.29
C TYR A 137 2.28 -23.41 2.28
N MET A 138 0.98 -23.22 2.58
CA MET A 138 0.08 -22.38 1.79
C MET A 138 0.28 -20.89 2.09
N CYS A 139 0.50 -20.54 3.35
CA CYS A 139 0.67 -19.17 3.82
C CYS A 139 2.03 -19.03 4.49
N CYS A 140 2.79 -18.01 4.11
CA CYS A 140 4.11 -17.71 4.65
C CYS A 140 4.29 -16.19 4.77
N ILE A 141 4.52 -15.69 5.98
CA ILE A 141 4.71 -14.26 6.26
C ILE A 141 6.00 -14.04 7.06
N PRO A 142 6.65 -12.87 6.98
CA PRO A 142 7.87 -12.61 7.73
C PRO A 142 7.60 -12.65 9.23
N TYR A 143 8.56 -13.13 10.01
CA TYR A 143 8.57 -13.06 11.47
C TYR A 143 9.25 -11.73 11.88
N ASN A 144 8.45 -10.72 12.22
CA ASN A 144 8.91 -9.39 12.60
C ASN A 144 8.10 -8.85 13.78
N ASP A 145 8.28 -7.59 14.14
CA ASP A 145 7.57 -6.98 15.27
C ASP A 145 6.05 -6.98 15.11
N ASP A 146 5.54 -6.89 13.87
CA ASP A 146 4.11 -6.88 13.58
C ASP A 146 3.48 -8.28 13.62
N THR A 147 4.27 -9.34 13.46
CA THR A 147 3.75 -10.71 13.27
C THR A 147 4.21 -11.70 14.34
N LYS A 148 5.30 -11.43 15.08
CA LYS A 148 5.88 -12.36 16.05
C LYS A 148 4.91 -12.86 17.12
N HIS A 149 3.91 -12.04 17.48
CA HIS A 149 2.88 -12.38 18.46
C HIS A 149 1.92 -13.49 17.99
N LEU A 150 1.86 -13.75 16.69
CA LEU A 150 1.04 -14.80 16.08
C LEU A 150 1.62 -16.20 16.29
N ALA A 151 2.92 -16.33 16.59
CA ALA A 151 3.58 -17.62 16.76
C ALA A 151 2.86 -18.50 17.80
N GLY A 152 2.46 -19.71 17.40
CA GLY A 152 1.72 -20.64 18.25
C GLY A 152 0.22 -20.34 18.39
N THR A 153 -0.30 -19.31 17.76
CA THR A 153 -1.73 -18.93 17.77
C THR A 153 -2.43 -19.26 16.45
N LYS A 154 -3.77 -19.20 16.45
CA LYS A 154 -4.63 -19.31 15.26
C LYS A 154 -5.10 -17.95 14.79
N ASP A 155 -4.63 -16.87 15.39
CA ASP A 155 -5.09 -15.53 15.11
C ASP A 155 -4.84 -15.15 13.64
N LYS A 156 -5.70 -14.29 13.11
CA LYS A 156 -5.53 -13.80 11.74
C LYS A 156 -4.31 -12.89 11.66
N ALA A 157 -3.53 -13.07 10.61
CA ALA A 157 -2.47 -12.13 10.28
C ALA A 157 -3.04 -10.73 10.00
N PRO A 158 -2.27 -9.65 10.25
CA PRO A 158 -2.66 -8.31 9.84
C PRO A 158 -3.01 -8.25 8.34
N GLU A 159 -3.97 -7.40 7.96
CA GLU A 159 -4.50 -7.32 6.58
C GLU A 159 -3.39 -7.16 5.53
N PHE A 160 -2.35 -6.39 5.83
CA PHE A 160 -1.19 -6.19 4.97
C PHE A 160 -0.50 -7.50 4.56
N TYR A 161 -0.44 -8.49 5.44
CA TYR A 161 0.23 -9.77 5.18
C TYR A 161 -0.67 -10.85 4.58
N ARG A 162 -1.97 -10.58 4.45
CA ARG A 162 -2.95 -11.55 3.91
C ARG A 162 -3.07 -11.44 2.39
N TYR A 163 -1.96 -11.65 1.66
CA TYR A 163 -1.89 -11.59 0.20
C TYR A 163 -2.72 -12.68 -0.50
N TRP A 164 -3.12 -13.72 0.20
CA TRP A 164 -3.97 -14.81 -0.28
C TRP A 164 -5.49 -14.52 -0.19
N GLU A 165 -5.87 -13.42 0.42
CA GLU A 165 -7.27 -12.95 0.50
C GLU A 165 -7.44 -11.80 -0.52
N ASP A 166 -7.86 -12.08 -1.75
CA ASP A 166 -8.30 -11.08 -2.74
C ASP A 166 -9.81 -11.05 -2.86
#